data_4b1125a83baa5ad4d52f9211ac669c81
#
_entry.id   4b1125a83baa5ad4d52f9211ac669c81
#
_cell.length_a   1.000
_cell.length_b   1.000
_cell.length_c   1.000
_cell.angle_alpha   90.00
_cell.angle_beta   90.00
_cell.angle_gamma   90.00
#
_symmetry.space_group_name_H-M   'P 1'
#
loop_
_entity.id
_entity.type
_entity.pdbx_description
1 polymer ?
#
loop_
_entity_poly.entity_id
_entity_poly.type
_entity_poly.pdbx_seq_one_letter_code
_entity_poly.pdbx_strand_id
1 'polypeptide(L)'
;MVRRVALVLIAVALAAPAARAQAPSDVKDGKVAVIGENPGIRLVMKEGAPPSTSVSFWRVFQSPAGAGHVCFVTSDIKGDGPTPDDLRLAFTDNDKLAEYVALQLMTAFDKTYGEKPFPVRRARFERSGDTATAWKETMKADGYTIDLVWRDFLEPFAIESRAGVPHNPYTILSTFIPAKAADVIINGTRAAGIVAPRMRGTRQSSSAFLAFAETWLK
;
A
#
# COMPACT_ATOMS: atom_id res chain seq x y z
N MET A 1 -9.77 59.89 -66.69
CA MET A 1 -9.84 58.41 -66.49
C MET A 1 -9.43 58.08 -65.05
N VAL A 2 -10.39 57.86 -64.18
CA VAL A 2 -10.16 57.61 -62.74
C VAL A 2 -10.41 56.15 -62.47
N ARG A 3 -9.36 55.35 -62.16
CA ARG A 3 -9.47 53.94 -61.79
C ARG A 3 -9.88 53.82 -60.31
N ARG A 4 -11.06 53.26 -60.08
CA ARG A 4 -11.54 52.91 -58.75
C ARG A 4 -10.91 51.54 -58.39
N VAL A 5 -10.11 51.53 -57.33
CA VAL A 5 -9.58 50.30 -56.70
C VAL A 5 -10.61 49.87 -55.63
N ALA A 6 -11.19 48.70 -55.86
CA ALA A 6 -12.09 48.08 -54.89
C ALA A 6 -11.25 47.30 -53.84
N LEU A 7 -11.35 47.70 -52.60
CA LEU A 7 -10.72 47.00 -51.46
C LEU A 7 -11.66 45.87 -51.01
N VAL A 8 -11.23 44.61 -51.23
CA VAL A 8 -11.96 43.42 -50.71
C VAL A 8 -11.43 43.15 -49.29
N LEU A 9 -12.26 43.40 -48.32
CA LEU A 9 -11.99 43.00 -46.90
C LEU A 9 -12.36 41.52 -46.73
N ILE A 10 -11.35 40.65 -46.56
CA ILE A 10 -11.56 39.24 -46.19
C ILE A 10 -11.66 39.22 -44.66
N ALA A 11 -12.86 38.98 -44.13
CA ALA A 11 -13.08 38.70 -42.73
C ALA A 11 -12.70 37.26 -42.41
N VAL A 12 -11.54 37.06 -41.78
CA VAL A 12 -11.14 35.75 -41.22
C VAL A 12 -11.89 35.54 -39.92
N ALA A 13 -12.90 34.70 -39.94
CA ALA A 13 -13.56 34.25 -38.70
C ALA A 13 -12.64 33.27 -37.97
N LEU A 14 -11.99 33.74 -36.91
CA LEU A 14 -11.30 32.89 -35.95
C LEU A 14 -12.33 32.07 -35.16
N ALA A 15 -12.53 30.83 -35.58
CA ALA A 15 -13.29 29.85 -34.80
C ALA A 15 -12.48 29.56 -33.52
N ALA A 16 -12.91 30.09 -32.38
CA ALA A 16 -12.39 29.72 -31.07
C ALA A 16 -12.64 28.20 -30.87
N PRO A 17 -11.63 27.43 -30.43
CA PRO A 17 -11.87 26.04 -30.12
C PRO A 17 -12.91 25.95 -29.00
N ALA A 18 -14.01 25.23 -29.24
CA ALA A 18 -15.01 24.94 -28.22
C ALA A 18 -14.28 24.24 -27.07
N ALA A 19 -14.20 24.88 -25.90
CA ALA A 19 -13.72 24.27 -24.69
C ALA A 19 -14.59 23.02 -24.47
N ARG A 20 -13.99 21.83 -24.64
CA ARG A 20 -14.64 20.59 -24.25
C ARG A 20 -14.94 20.71 -22.77
N ALA A 21 -16.22 20.76 -22.43
CA ALA A 21 -16.65 20.62 -21.05
C ALA A 21 -16.04 19.34 -20.51
N GLN A 22 -15.18 19.47 -19.50
CA GLN A 22 -14.60 18.33 -18.80
C GLN A 22 -15.78 17.52 -18.24
N ALA A 23 -15.87 16.24 -18.56
CA ALA A 23 -16.88 15.38 -17.95
C ALA A 23 -16.81 15.54 -16.44
N PRO A 24 -17.97 15.60 -15.74
CA PRO A 24 -17.95 15.68 -14.28
C PRO A 24 -17.09 14.54 -13.75
N SER A 25 -16.17 14.86 -12.83
CA SER A 25 -15.39 13.83 -12.15
C SER A 25 -16.36 12.88 -11.46
N ASP A 26 -16.20 11.57 -11.69
CA ASP A 26 -16.98 10.55 -10.98
C ASP A 26 -16.71 10.69 -9.47
N VAL A 27 -17.68 11.24 -8.75
CA VAL A 27 -17.66 11.27 -7.29
C VAL A 27 -17.92 9.87 -6.79
N LYS A 28 -17.04 9.34 -5.95
CA LYS A 28 -17.25 8.05 -5.27
C LYS A 28 -18.02 8.29 -3.98
N ASP A 29 -19.23 7.76 -3.91
CA ASP A 29 -19.99 7.72 -2.67
C ASP A 29 -19.39 6.68 -1.72
N GLY A 30 -19.43 6.98 -0.43
CA GLY A 30 -18.96 6.07 0.61
C GLY A 30 -18.40 6.81 1.82
N LYS A 31 -18.43 6.11 2.96
CA LYS A 31 -17.82 6.59 4.19
C LYS A 31 -16.34 6.21 4.20
N VAL A 32 -15.47 7.18 4.39
CA VAL A 32 -14.03 6.93 4.52
C VAL A 32 -13.76 6.05 5.75
N ALA A 33 -13.19 4.87 5.52
CA ALA A 33 -12.74 3.96 6.55
C ALA A 33 -11.29 4.24 6.94
N VAL A 34 -10.42 4.51 5.95
CA VAL A 34 -9.01 4.85 6.19
C VAL A 34 -8.45 5.64 5.00
N ILE A 35 -7.54 6.57 5.32
CA ILE A 35 -6.63 7.22 4.36
C ILE A 35 -5.23 7.05 4.90
N GLY A 36 -4.30 6.57 4.05
CA GLY A 36 -2.93 6.35 4.49
C GLY A 36 -2.04 5.68 3.45
N GLU A 37 -1.16 4.85 3.96
CA GLU A 37 -0.23 4.02 3.20
C GLU A 37 -0.28 2.61 3.79
N ASN A 38 -0.17 1.58 2.92
CA ASN A 38 -0.17 0.17 3.35
C ASN A 38 0.91 -0.65 2.61
N PRO A 39 2.19 -0.37 2.82
CA PRO A 39 3.27 -1.24 2.36
C PRO A 39 3.15 -2.66 2.90
N GLY A 40 3.55 -3.63 2.09
CA GLY A 40 3.53 -5.04 2.49
C GLY A 40 4.74 -5.82 2.00
N ILE A 41 5.12 -6.85 2.76
CA ILE A 41 6.14 -7.84 2.39
C ILE A 41 5.60 -9.22 2.70
N ARG A 42 5.70 -10.12 1.73
CA ARG A 42 5.51 -11.56 1.95
C ARG A 42 6.69 -12.29 1.35
N LEU A 43 7.52 -12.89 2.22
CA LEU A 43 8.62 -13.74 1.81
C LEU A 43 8.14 -15.18 1.76
N VAL A 44 8.62 -15.93 0.77
CA VAL A 44 8.34 -17.35 0.61
C VAL A 44 9.65 -18.12 0.50
N MET A 45 9.72 -19.34 1.02
CA MET A 45 10.93 -20.15 0.93
C MET A 45 11.20 -20.63 -0.50
N LYS A 46 10.12 -20.79 -1.28
CA LYS A 46 10.14 -21.11 -2.71
C LYS A 46 8.86 -20.57 -3.36
N GLU A 47 8.89 -20.34 -4.65
CA GLU A 47 7.71 -19.94 -5.41
C GLU A 47 6.56 -20.93 -5.23
N GLY A 48 5.35 -20.40 -5.02
CA GLY A 48 4.14 -21.20 -4.76
C GLY A 48 3.98 -21.69 -3.32
N ALA A 49 4.99 -21.56 -2.46
CA ALA A 49 4.86 -21.91 -1.04
C ALA A 49 4.05 -20.85 -0.26
N PRO A 50 3.44 -21.22 0.87
CA PRO A 50 2.93 -20.26 1.82
C PRO A 50 4.02 -19.28 2.29
N PRO A 51 3.66 -18.05 2.67
CA PRO A 51 4.64 -17.11 3.20
C PRO A 51 5.26 -17.62 4.51
N SER A 52 6.61 -17.64 4.58
CA SER A 52 7.36 -17.78 5.83
C SER A 52 7.35 -16.49 6.65
N THR A 53 7.30 -15.36 5.97
CA THR A 53 7.20 -14.03 6.61
C THR A 53 6.11 -13.22 5.94
N SER A 54 5.26 -12.59 6.74
CA SER A 54 4.22 -11.67 6.28
C SER A 54 4.26 -10.40 7.10
N VAL A 55 4.31 -9.27 6.42
CA VAL A 55 4.26 -7.92 7.00
C VAL A 55 3.15 -7.13 6.34
N SER A 56 2.30 -6.51 7.15
CA SER A 56 1.34 -5.50 6.74
C SER A 56 1.63 -4.24 7.55
N PHE A 57 2.23 -3.25 6.93
CA PHE A 57 2.58 -1.97 7.53
C PHE A 57 1.51 -0.93 7.17
N TRP A 58 1.07 -0.15 8.13
CA TRP A 58 0.10 0.93 7.97
C TRP A 58 0.67 2.22 8.53
N ARG A 59 0.65 3.26 7.72
CA ARG A 59 0.76 4.64 8.16
C ARG A 59 -0.56 5.32 7.86
N VAL A 60 -1.36 5.54 8.88
CA VAL A 60 -2.70 6.08 8.76
C VAL A 60 -2.69 7.57 9.05
N PHE A 61 -3.19 8.33 8.10
CA PHE A 61 -3.37 9.78 8.22
C PHE A 61 -4.76 10.13 8.76
N GLN A 62 -5.77 9.31 8.42
CA GLN A 62 -7.14 9.51 8.86
C GLN A 62 -7.87 8.17 8.99
N SER A 63 -8.53 7.97 10.12
CA SER A 63 -9.49 6.88 10.36
C SER A 63 -10.42 7.23 11.54
N PRO A 64 -11.51 6.48 11.78
CA PRO A 64 -12.33 6.62 12.99
C PRO A 64 -11.56 6.41 14.30
N ALA A 65 -10.45 5.67 14.27
CA ALA A 65 -9.58 5.41 15.43
C ALA A 65 -8.41 6.41 15.54
N GLY A 66 -8.39 7.45 14.68
CA GLY A 66 -7.33 8.44 14.62
C GLY A 66 -6.22 8.11 13.63
N ALA A 67 -5.12 8.87 13.69
CA ALA A 67 -3.91 8.69 12.91
C ALA A 67 -2.85 7.92 13.69
N GLY A 68 -1.81 7.41 12.99
CA GLY A 68 -0.68 6.72 13.60
C GLY A 68 -0.14 5.60 12.72
N HIS A 69 0.62 4.70 13.34
CA HIS A 69 1.25 3.58 12.66
C HIS A 69 0.83 2.25 13.27
N VAL A 70 0.68 1.25 12.41
CA VAL A 70 0.49 -0.15 12.83
C VAL A 70 1.30 -1.04 11.90
N CYS A 71 2.01 -2.01 12.44
CA CYS A 71 2.68 -3.03 11.66
C CYS A 71 2.40 -4.41 12.23
N PHE A 72 1.75 -5.25 11.47
CA PHE A 72 1.57 -6.66 11.80
C PHE A 72 2.70 -7.45 11.17
N VAL A 73 3.41 -8.23 11.98
CA VAL A 73 4.52 -9.09 11.56
C VAL A 73 4.27 -10.51 12.01
N THR A 74 4.32 -11.43 11.05
CA THR A 74 4.42 -12.86 11.30
C THR A 74 5.65 -13.35 10.57
N SER A 75 6.58 -14.02 11.23
CA SER A 75 7.83 -14.46 10.62
C SER A 75 8.33 -15.75 11.28
N ASP A 76 8.50 -16.77 10.47
CA ASP A 76 9.43 -17.87 10.67
C ASP A 76 10.81 -17.36 10.24
N ILE A 77 11.57 -16.80 11.21
CA ILE A 77 12.78 -16.03 10.91
C ILE A 77 13.82 -16.89 10.19
N LYS A 78 13.94 -18.16 10.57
CA LYS A 78 14.94 -19.10 10.01
C LYS A 78 14.43 -19.84 8.78
N GLY A 79 13.11 -19.92 8.58
CA GLY A 79 12.49 -20.68 7.50
C GLY A 79 12.53 -22.19 7.71
N ASP A 80 12.63 -22.63 8.96
CA ASP A 80 12.74 -24.03 9.36
C ASP A 80 11.40 -24.65 9.84
N GLY A 81 10.31 -23.87 9.73
CA GLY A 81 8.97 -24.22 10.16
C GLY A 81 8.63 -23.67 11.55
N PRO A 82 7.38 -23.87 12.03
CA PRO A 82 6.93 -23.30 13.28
C PRO A 82 7.83 -23.67 14.47
N THR A 83 8.45 -22.66 15.07
CA THR A 83 9.33 -22.79 16.23
C THR A 83 8.99 -21.75 17.30
N PRO A 84 9.45 -21.92 18.57
CA PRO A 84 9.27 -20.90 19.60
C PRO A 84 9.92 -19.54 19.28
N ASP A 85 10.88 -19.51 18.34
CA ASP A 85 11.58 -18.29 17.90
C ASP A 85 10.75 -17.48 16.91
N ASP A 86 9.61 -18.00 16.46
CA ASP A 86 8.75 -17.34 15.47
C ASP A 86 8.11 -16.09 16.04
N LEU A 87 8.09 -15.07 15.23
CA LEU A 87 7.48 -13.79 15.58
C LEU A 87 6.04 -13.72 15.11
N ARG A 88 5.13 -13.33 16.01
CA ARG A 88 3.77 -12.91 15.69
C ARG A 88 3.36 -11.76 16.60
N LEU A 89 3.60 -10.52 16.16
CA LEU A 89 3.38 -9.29 16.93
C LEU A 89 2.74 -8.18 16.06
N ALA A 90 2.07 -7.26 16.75
CA ALA A 90 1.69 -5.97 16.22
C ALA A 90 2.50 -4.87 16.89
N PHE A 91 3.09 -3.98 16.10
CA PHE A 91 3.80 -2.79 16.56
C PHE A 91 2.94 -1.57 16.26
N THR A 92 2.80 -0.64 17.22
CA THR A 92 1.98 0.55 17.02
C THR A 92 2.41 1.71 17.93
N ASP A 93 2.10 2.93 17.50
CA ASP A 93 2.11 4.13 18.32
C ASP A 93 0.70 4.54 18.82
N ASN A 94 -0.35 3.81 18.34
CA ASN A 94 -1.76 4.06 18.68
C ASN A 94 -2.54 2.73 18.80
N ASP A 95 -2.81 2.29 20.04
CA ASP A 95 -3.46 0.99 20.31
C ASP A 95 -4.87 0.90 19.73
N LYS A 96 -5.65 2.00 19.77
CA LYS A 96 -7.00 2.04 19.20
C LYS A 96 -6.95 1.84 17.68
N LEU A 97 -5.92 2.41 17.05
CA LEU A 97 -5.70 2.24 15.61
C LEU A 97 -5.31 0.79 15.29
N ALA A 98 -4.45 0.16 16.08
CA ALA A 98 -4.06 -1.23 15.88
C ALA A 98 -5.28 -2.17 15.94
N GLU A 99 -6.14 -1.99 16.93
CA GLU A 99 -7.39 -2.74 17.04
C GLU A 99 -8.33 -2.48 15.86
N TYR A 100 -8.51 -1.21 15.48
CA TYR A 100 -9.36 -0.82 14.35
C TYR A 100 -8.87 -1.44 13.04
N VAL A 101 -7.60 -1.32 12.73
CA VAL A 101 -7.01 -1.90 11.51
C VAL A 101 -7.15 -3.41 11.52
N ALA A 102 -6.83 -4.08 12.62
CA ALA A 102 -6.99 -5.54 12.74
C ALA A 102 -8.42 -5.99 12.50
N LEU A 103 -9.38 -5.45 13.26
CA LEU A 103 -10.74 -5.96 13.32
C LEU A 103 -11.66 -5.42 12.21
N GLN A 104 -11.44 -4.18 11.75
CA GLN A 104 -12.32 -3.57 10.74
C GLN A 104 -11.77 -3.68 9.33
N LEU A 105 -10.44 -3.66 9.15
CA LEU A 105 -9.85 -3.66 7.83
C LEU A 105 -9.28 -5.04 7.46
N MET A 106 -8.41 -5.60 8.28
CA MET A 106 -7.66 -6.81 7.92
C MET A 106 -8.52 -8.08 7.95
N THR A 107 -9.50 -8.18 8.83
CA THR A 107 -10.44 -9.32 8.86
C THR A 107 -11.23 -9.50 7.56
N ALA A 108 -11.41 -8.45 6.77
CA ALA A 108 -12.03 -8.53 5.45
C ALA A 108 -11.22 -9.39 4.45
N PHE A 109 -9.92 -9.55 4.68
CA PHE A 109 -9.01 -10.31 3.82
C PHE A 109 -8.50 -11.59 4.48
N ASP A 110 -8.35 -11.57 5.81
CA ASP A 110 -7.85 -12.69 6.59
C ASP A 110 -8.53 -12.72 7.97
N LYS A 111 -9.43 -13.65 8.16
CA LYS A 111 -10.20 -13.83 9.40
C LYS A 111 -9.31 -14.07 10.62
N THR A 112 -8.10 -14.57 10.44
CA THR A 112 -7.17 -14.85 11.54
C THR A 112 -6.78 -13.61 12.33
N TYR A 113 -6.93 -12.41 11.77
CA TYR A 113 -6.74 -11.16 12.50
C TYR A 113 -7.75 -10.97 13.64
N GLY A 114 -8.99 -11.46 13.47
CA GLY A 114 -10.01 -11.45 14.51
C GLY A 114 -9.98 -12.68 15.42
N GLU A 115 -9.71 -13.86 14.85
CA GLU A 115 -9.73 -15.14 15.56
C GLU A 115 -8.52 -15.32 16.49
N LYS A 116 -7.37 -14.77 16.09
CA LYS A 116 -6.10 -14.85 16.84
C LYS A 116 -5.50 -13.45 16.95
N PRO A 117 -5.86 -12.66 17.97
CA PRO A 117 -5.32 -11.31 18.14
C PRO A 117 -3.78 -11.31 18.21
N PHE A 118 -3.17 -10.29 17.62
CA PHE A 118 -1.74 -10.08 17.72
C PHE A 118 -1.40 -9.46 19.08
N PRO A 119 -0.43 -9.99 19.84
CA PRO A 119 0.11 -9.27 20.98
C PRO A 119 0.70 -7.92 20.50
N VAL A 120 0.31 -6.84 21.18
CA VAL A 120 0.68 -5.47 20.79
C VAL A 120 1.94 -5.03 21.53
N ARG A 121 2.83 -4.32 20.82
CA ARG A 121 4.00 -3.63 21.35
C ARG A 121 3.96 -2.17 20.94
N ARG A 122 4.14 -1.27 21.91
CA ARG A 122 4.35 0.15 21.62
C ARG A 122 5.69 0.32 20.94
N ALA A 123 5.69 1.08 19.83
CA ALA A 123 6.88 1.28 19.01
C ALA A 123 7.00 2.73 18.54
N ARG A 124 8.23 3.12 18.19
CA ARG A 124 8.54 4.32 17.41
C ARG A 124 8.79 3.90 15.97
N PHE A 125 8.39 4.76 15.04
CA PHE A 125 8.48 4.50 13.61
C PHE A 125 9.36 5.56 12.97
N GLU A 126 10.30 5.12 12.14
CA GLU A 126 11.21 5.96 11.39
C GLU A 126 11.20 5.53 9.92
N ARG A 127 11.25 6.49 9.02
CA ARG A 127 11.30 6.26 7.57
C ARG A 127 12.58 6.84 6.99
N SER A 128 13.16 6.16 6.00
CA SER A 128 14.29 6.66 5.22
C SER A 128 14.28 6.10 3.79
N GLY A 129 15.10 6.69 2.93
CA GLY A 129 15.20 6.28 1.52
C GLY A 129 14.11 6.89 0.63
N ASP A 130 14.02 6.37 -0.58
CA ASP A 130 13.13 6.83 -1.64
C ASP A 130 12.68 5.68 -2.54
N THR A 131 11.78 5.97 -3.49
CA THR A 131 11.27 4.98 -4.45
C THR A 131 12.16 4.81 -5.68
N ALA A 132 13.27 5.53 -5.78
CA ALA A 132 14.23 5.36 -6.86
C ALA A 132 15.30 4.30 -6.54
N THR A 133 15.68 4.21 -5.26
CA THR A 133 16.76 3.31 -4.82
C THR A 133 16.30 2.27 -3.82
N ALA A 134 15.91 2.70 -2.64
CA ALA A 134 15.41 1.83 -1.58
C ALA A 134 14.52 2.60 -0.61
N TRP A 135 13.44 1.97 -0.19
CA TRP A 135 12.54 2.46 0.85
C TRP A 135 12.73 1.64 2.11
N LYS A 136 12.81 2.30 3.25
CA LYS A 136 12.99 1.64 4.54
C LYS A 136 12.03 2.21 5.58
N GLU A 137 11.36 1.32 6.30
CA GLU A 137 10.64 1.59 7.53
C GLU A 137 11.33 0.88 8.69
N THR A 138 11.59 1.59 9.78
CA THR A 138 12.19 1.04 10.99
C THR A 138 11.21 1.16 12.14
N MET A 139 11.02 0.08 12.89
CA MET A 139 10.24 0.05 14.12
C MET A 139 11.14 -0.30 15.28
N LYS A 140 11.05 0.51 16.36
CA LYS A 140 11.80 0.29 17.61
C LYS A 140 10.84 0.16 18.78
N ALA A 141 10.84 -0.99 19.42
CA ALA A 141 10.06 -1.30 20.62
C ALA A 141 10.98 -1.94 21.66
N ASP A 142 10.46 -2.16 22.87
CA ASP A 142 11.21 -2.89 23.89
C ASP A 142 11.53 -4.31 23.42
N GLY A 143 12.81 -4.67 23.39
CA GLY A 143 13.33 -5.95 22.90
C GLY A 143 13.32 -6.14 21.37
N TYR A 144 12.86 -5.15 20.58
CA TYR A 144 12.75 -5.29 19.13
C TYR A 144 13.27 -4.07 18.37
N THR A 145 14.06 -4.34 17.34
CA THR A 145 14.34 -3.43 16.22
C THR A 145 14.03 -4.18 14.94
N ILE A 146 13.08 -3.67 14.18
CA ILE A 146 12.66 -4.29 12.92
C ILE A 146 12.84 -3.29 11.79
N ASP A 147 13.62 -3.69 10.79
CA ASP A 147 13.79 -2.97 9.54
C ASP A 147 13.03 -3.68 8.41
N LEU A 148 12.22 -2.93 7.71
CA LEU A 148 11.54 -3.34 6.49
C LEU A 148 12.16 -2.58 5.34
N VAL A 149 12.71 -3.29 4.35
CA VAL A 149 13.42 -2.66 3.23
C VAL A 149 12.83 -3.17 1.92
N TRP A 150 12.49 -2.25 1.01
CA TRP A 150 12.06 -2.54 -0.35
C TRP A 150 13.07 -1.98 -1.34
N ARG A 151 13.39 -2.74 -2.39
CA ARG A 151 14.37 -2.38 -3.42
C ARG A 151 13.96 -2.90 -4.79
N ASP A 152 14.62 -2.43 -5.83
CA ASP A 152 14.43 -2.88 -7.20
C ASP A 152 12.95 -2.75 -7.62
N PHE A 153 12.45 -1.52 -7.56
CA PHE A 153 11.05 -1.22 -7.82
C PHE A 153 10.66 -1.49 -9.28
N LEU A 154 9.46 -1.99 -9.46
CA LEU A 154 8.80 -2.13 -10.74
C LEU A 154 8.00 -0.86 -11.08
N GLU A 155 7.50 -0.80 -12.32
CA GLU A 155 6.66 0.30 -12.78
C GLU A 155 5.44 0.49 -11.87
N PRO A 156 5.21 1.69 -11.32
CA PRO A 156 4.05 1.98 -10.50
C PRO A 156 2.75 1.92 -11.30
N PHE A 157 1.64 1.59 -10.62
CA PHE A 157 0.31 1.67 -11.21
C PHE A 157 -0.75 1.94 -10.14
N ALA A 158 -1.85 2.60 -10.57
CA ALA A 158 -3.00 2.78 -9.72
C ALA A 158 -3.89 1.53 -9.75
N ILE A 159 -4.49 1.20 -8.62
CA ILE A 159 -5.50 0.16 -8.49
C ILE A 159 -6.79 0.72 -7.92
N GLU A 160 -7.90 0.22 -8.42
CA GLU A 160 -9.21 0.33 -7.82
C GLU A 160 -9.74 -1.10 -7.59
N SER A 161 -10.05 -1.43 -6.35
CA SER A 161 -10.73 -2.67 -5.99
C SER A 161 -12.12 -2.31 -5.47
N ARG A 162 -13.17 -2.76 -6.16
CA ARG A 162 -14.54 -2.43 -5.78
C ARG A 162 -15.02 -3.29 -4.62
N ALA A 163 -15.90 -2.74 -3.80
CA ALA A 163 -16.60 -3.47 -2.76
C ALA A 163 -17.37 -4.67 -3.34
N GLY A 164 -17.45 -5.77 -2.57
CA GLY A 164 -18.18 -6.98 -2.94
C GLY A 164 -17.41 -7.99 -3.78
N VAL A 165 -16.14 -7.76 -4.14
CA VAL A 165 -15.33 -8.69 -4.95
C VAL A 165 -14.06 -9.11 -4.19
N PRO A 166 -13.80 -10.39 -4.03
CA PRO A 166 -14.63 -11.38 -3.38
C PRO A 166 -14.63 -11.09 -1.86
N HIS A 167 -15.77 -10.85 -1.27
CA HIS A 167 -15.98 -10.57 0.17
C HIS A 167 -15.38 -9.27 0.74
N ASN A 168 -14.76 -8.44 -0.09
CA ASN A 168 -14.23 -7.14 0.33
C ASN A 168 -15.39 -6.13 0.51
N PRO A 169 -15.64 -5.60 1.73
CA PRO A 169 -16.68 -4.61 1.96
C PRO A 169 -16.29 -3.19 1.56
N TYR A 170 -15.06 -3.00 1.06
CA TYR A 170 -14.49 -1.68 0.77
C TYR A 170 -14.22 -1.49 -0.71
N THR A 171 -14.48 -0.27 -1.19
CA THR A 171 -13.82 0.22 -2.40
C THR A 171 -12.44 0.76 -2.00
N ILE A 172 -11.39 0.21 -2.59
CA ILE A 172 -10.00 0.56 -2.27
C ILE A 172 -9.37 1.24 -3.47
N LEU A 173 -8.84 2.43 -3.24
CA LEU A 173 -8.02 3.17 -4.20
C LEU A 173 -6.59 3.21 -3.69
N SER A 174 -5.61 2.91 -4.52
CA SER A 174 -4.21 2.88 -4.11
C SER A 174 -3.26 3.12 -5.29
N THR A 175 -2.12 3.77 -5.02
CA THR A 175 -0.96 3.77 -5.90
C THR A 175 0.00 2.67 -5.46
N PHE A 176 0.18 1.68 -6.31
CA PHE A 176 0.91 0.46 -6.03
C PHE A 176 2.28 0.49 -6.70
N ILE A 177 3.35 0.28 -5.92
CA ILE A 177 4.73 0.24 -6.41
C ILE A 177 5.32 -1.10 -5.98
N PRO A 178 5.31 -2.13 -6.85
CA PRO A 178 5.89 -3.43 -6.51
C PRO A 178 7.41 -3.36 -6.44
N ALA A 179 8.02 -4.18 -5.58
CA ALA A 179 9.45 -4.32 -5.44
C ALA A 179 9.90 -5.76 -5.74
N LYS A 180 10.96 -5.95 -6.53
CA LYS A 180 11.52 -7.28 -6.82
C LYS A 180 12.28 -7.87 -5.64
N ALA A 181 12.78 -7.00 -4.76
CA ALA A 181 13.55 -7.40 -3.59
C ALA A 181 13.02 -6.70 -2.34
N ALA A 182 12.96 -7.44 -1.24
CA ALA A 182 12.65 -6.88 0.07
C ALA A 182 13.31 -7.70 1.17
N ASP A 183 13.59 -7.03 2.30
CA ASP A 183 14.12 -7.65 3.49
C ASP A 183 13.24 -7.32 4.69
N VAL A 184 13.08 -8.28 5.57
CA VAL A 184 12.59 -8.11 6.94
C VAL A 184 13.75 -8.47 7.87
N ILE A 185 14.26 -7.50 8.61
CA ILE A 185 15.41 -7.69 9.50
C ILE A 185 14.92 -7.49 10.92
N ILE A 186 15.00 -8.52 11.74
CA ILE A 186 14.52 -8.56 13.12
C ILE A 186 15.72 -8.69 14.06
N ASN A 187 15.98 -7.67 14.88
CA ASN A 187 17.14 -7.59 15.79
C ASN A 187 18.47 -7.92 15.09
N GLY A 188 18.65 -7.39 13.85
CA GLY A 188 19.83 -7.61 13.03
C GLY A 188 19.85 -8.94 12.25
N THR A 189 18.90 -9.83 12.49
CA THR A 189 18.78 -11.10 11.74
C THR A 189 17.79 -10.92 10.59
N ARG A 190 18.23 -11.22 9.36
CA ARG A 190 17.39 -11.22 8.17
C ARG A 190 16.49 -12.44 8.16
N ALA A 191 15.17 -12.23 8.03
CA ALA A 191 14.23 -13.31 7.85
C ALA A 191 14.48 -14.05 6.55
N ALA A 192 14.37 -15.38 6.61
CA ALA A 192 14.56 -16.26 5.45
C ALA A 192 13.43 -16.11 4.43
N GLY A 193 13.77 -16.36 3.17
CA GLY A 193 12.83 -16.34 2.06
C GLY A 193 13.15 -15.29 0.99
N ILE A 194 12.35 -15.33 -0.06
CA ILE A 194 12.49 -14.48 -1.25
C ILE A 194 11.16 -13.78 -1.56
N VAL A 195 11.23 -12.66 -2.25
CA VAL A 195 10.06 -12.01 -2.86
C VAL A 195 9.63 -12.83 -4.08
N ALA A 196 8.37 -13.27 -4.11
CA ALA A 196 7.81 -14.00 -5.25
C ALA A 196 7.30 -13.03 -6.32
N PRO A 197 7.62 -13.25 -7.61
CA PRO A 197 7.03 -12.51 -8.70
C PRO A 197 5.53 -12.82 -8.79
N ARG A 198 4.75 -11.83 -9.19
CA ARG A 198 3.30 -11.95 -9.36
C ARG A 198 2.82 -11.14 -10.55
N MET A 199 1.62 -11.44 -11.00
CA MET A 199 0.88 -10.59 -11.95
C MET A 199 -0.35 -10.00 -11.27
N ARG A 200 -0.69 -8.76 -11.61
CA ARG A 200 -1.95 -8.13 -11.25
C ARG A 200 -2.61 -7.63 -12.53
N GLY A 201 -3.54 -8.42 -13.05
CA GLY A 201 -4.01 -8.27 -14.43
C GLY A 201 -2.84 -8.48 -15.40
N THR A 202 -2.58 -7.48 -16.25
CA THR A 202 -1.45 -7.48 -17.20
C THR A 202 -0.18 -6.84 -16.67
N ARG A 203 -0.19 -6.31 -15.43
CA ARG A 203 0.95 -5.61 -14.83
C ARG A 203 1.84 -6.59 -14.05
N GLN A 204 3.15 -6.44 -14.21
CA GLN A 204 4.11 -7.11 -13.34
C GLN A 204 3.95 -6.58 -11.91
N SER A 205 4.00 -7.49 -10.97
CA SER A 205 3.87 -7.23 -9.54
C SER A 205 4.75 -8.22 -8.76
N SER A 206 4.68 -8.15 -7.45
CA SER A 206 5.42 -9.05 -6.58
C SER A 206 4.70 -9.25 -5.26
N SER A 207 5.26 -10.07 -4.41
CA SER A 207 4.80 -10.28 -3.04
C SER A 207 5.30 -9.21 -2.06
N ALA A 208 6.11 -8.22 -2.53
CA ALA A 208 6.54 -7.06 -1.76
C ALA A 208 6.19 -5.77 -2.53
N PHE A 209 5.63 -4.80 -1.83
CA PHE A 209 5.13 -3.59 -2.48
C PHE A 209 5.04 -2.41 -1.50
N LEU A 210 5.09 -1.21 -2.06
CA LEU A 210 4.61 0.01 -1.42
C LEU A 210 3.19 0.29 -1.94
N ALA A 211 2.30 0.74 -1.06
CA ALA A 211 0.97 1.19 -1.41
C ALA A 211 0.76 2.58 -0.81
N PHE A 212 0.69 3.57 -1.68
CA PHE A 212 0.53 4.97 -1.31
C PHE A 212 -0.85 5.48 -1.70
N ALA A 213 -1.24 6.63 -1.12
CA ALA A 213 -2.57 7.21 -1.33
C ALA A 213 -3.69 6.19 -1.11
N GLU A 214 -3.48 5.28 -0.16
CA GLU A 214 -4.43 4.24 0.19
C GLU A 214 -5.69 4.89 0.74
N THR A 215 -6.83 4.69 0.07
CA THR A 215 -8.12 5.20 0.50
C THR A 215 -9.15 4.09 0.43
N TRP A 216 -9.78 3.79 1.57
CA TRP A 216 -10.82 2.77 1.66
C TRP A 216 -12.16 3.43 1.98
N LEU A 217 -13.16 3.14 1.15
CA LEU A 217 -14.54 3.61 1.28
C LEU A 217 -15.47 2.43 1.58
N LYS A 218 -16.38 2.62 2.53
CA LYS A 218 -17.39 1.64 2.94
C LYS A 218 -18.78 2.11 2.55
#